data_f81e246b6c4b8ae9ccccb7017cd5a543
#
_entry.id   f81e246b6c4b8ae9ccccb7017cd5a543
#
_cell.length_a   1.000
_cell.length_b   1.000
_cell.length_c   1.000
_cell.angle_alpha   90.00
_cell.angle_beta   90.00
_cell.angle_gamma   90.00
#
_symmetry.space_group_name_H-M   'P 1'
#
loop_
_entity.id
_entity.type
_entity.pdbx_description
1 polymer ?
#
loop_
_entity_poly.entity_id
_entity_poly.type
_entity_poly.pdbx_seq_one_letter_code
_entity_poly.pdbx_strand_id
1 'polypeptide(L)'
;MWWWRRLAGRATGGPGADRHALAATPREARGRLVVLDDFFPNLLTGFRIAEYNAYLERWPDAVVLSSQPHFDACHQQYAARFPQWAGRVRPFAADSLAGATLAYLNFLNNAVQFLPTLQARGLPFVLTLYPGGGFGIDAPDSDAKLRQVLASPLLRALVVTTPLIAQYLRAFAQRESLTLPPVTEIAGVVVNPLYFGEARRVYLGAGKRQADVCFVAEKYMERGINKGYPEFIAAAQIAAAADASVRFHVVGSFSVDDVDLGPLVDRLRFHGTLPTSELREFLLNMDAIVAPSRPFTLHAGNFDGFPTGACIEAAACGVAVLAADPLAQNRLFEDGASIVLIDNAPPAIADALLALLREPTRLRRIALSGQSVVRRHYAIERQIGSRIALLERQLAEVEKRA
;
A
#
# COMPACT_ATOMS: atom_id res chain seq x y z
N MET A 1 -14.52 -0.33 16.69
CA MET A 1 -15.35 -1.52 16.37
C MET A 1 -16.70 -1.19 15.70
N TRP A 2 -17.34 -0.10 16.03
CA TRP A 2 -18.69 0.22 15.54
C TRP A 2 -18.77 0.64 14.06
N TRP A 3 -17.79 1.28 13.48
CA TRP A 3 -17.85 1.73 12.08
C TRP A 3 -17.49 0.65 11.05
N TRP A 4 -16.77 -0.43 11.41
CA TRP A 4 -16.52 -1.58 10.55
C TRP A 4 -17.78 -2.32 10.12
N ARG A 5 -18.80 -2.38 10.99
CA ARG A 5 -20.08 -3.01 10.67
C ARG A 5 -20.92 -2.24 9.65
N ARG A 6 -20.64 -0.97 9.45
CA ARG A 6 -21.32 -0.17 8.41
C ARG A 6 -20.69 -0.30 7.03
N LEU A 7 -19.41 -0.68 6.93
CA LEU A 7 -18.72 -0.91 5.66
C LEU A 7 -18.87 -2.35 5.14
N ALA A 8 -19.04 -3.33 6.02
CA ALA A 8 -19.42 -4.69 5.66
C ALA A 8 -20.95 -4.80 5.78
N GLY A 9 -21.64 -4.77 4.65
CA GLY A 9 -23.10 -4.94 4.62
C GLY A 9 -23.55 -6.11 5.47
N ARG A 10 -24.54 -5.88 6.32
CA ARG A 10 -25.28 -6.76 7.25
C ARG A 10 -24.94 -8.25 7.16
N ALA A 11 -24.18 -8.75 8.14
CA ALA A 11 -24.19 -10.16 8.51
C ALA A 11 -24.60 -10.25 9.99
N THR A 12 -25.63 -11.05 10.23
CA THR A 12 -26.31 -11.27 11.51
C THR A 12 -25.53 -12.17 12.44
N GLY A 13 -25.38 -11.75 13.69
CA GLY A 13 -25.54 -12.46 14.94
C GLY A 13 -24.60 -13.58 15.36
N GLY A 14 -23.94 -13.39 16.52
CA GLY A 14 -23.39 -14.41 17.42
C GLY A 14 -22.51 -13.78 18.51
N PRO A 15 -22.66 -14.08 19.82
CA PRO A 15 -22.02 -13.36 20.91
C PRO A 15 -20.68 -13.98 21.34
N GLY A 16 -19.75 -13.12 21.75
CA GLY A 16 -18.63 -13.46 22.63
C GLY A 16 -17.25 -13.41 22.03
N ALA A 17 -16.58 -12.26 22.11
CA ALA A 17 -15.13 -12.18 22.23
C ALA A 17 -14.72 -10.81 22.78
N ASP A 18 -13.82 -10.83 23.70
CA ASP A 18 -13.32 -9.81 24.60
C ASP A 18 -13.19 -8.38 24.05
N ARG A 19 -13.81 -7.47 24.80
CA ARG A 19 -13.71 -6.03 24.65
C ARG A 19 -12.40 -5.53 25.27
N HIS A 20 -11.37 -5.31 24.51
CA HIS A 20 -10.39 -4.27 24.82
C HIS A 20 -10.64 -3.11 23.85
N ALA A 21 -11.57 -2.27 24.25
CA ALA A 21 -11.89 -1.01 23.61
C ALA A 21 -10.71 -0.04 23.78
N LEU A 22 -10.28 0.55 22.67
CA LEU A 22 -9.67 1.86 22.68
C LEU A 22 -10.73 2.90 23.10
N ALA A 23 -11.06 2.90 24.38
CA ALA A 23 -11.83 3.97 25.02
C ALA A 23 -10.84 5.06 25.44
N ALA A 24 -10.22 5.75 24.47
CA ALA A 24 -9.75 7.09 24.71
C ALA A 24 -10.97 8.00 24.57
N THR A 25 -11.43 8.57 25.66
CA THR A 25 -12.33 9.73 25.69
C THR A 25 -11.90 10.71 24.61
N PRO A 26 -12.81 11.29 23.80
CA PRO A 26 -12.47 12.32 22.84
C PRO A 26 -11.92 13.51 23.65
N ARG A 27 -10.61 13.63 23.73
CA ARG A 27 -10.01 14.94 23.99
C ARG A 27 -10.38 15.77 22.78
N GLU A 28 -11.07 16.88 23.00
CA GLU A 28 -11.34 17.88 21.99
C GLU A 28 -10.00 18.22 21.33
N ALA A 29 -9.71 17.67 20.17
CA ALA A 29 -8.56 18.02 19.38
C ALA A 29 -8.86 19.42 18.81
N ARG A 30 -8.36 20.42 19.48
CA ARG A 30 -8.41 21.83 19.04
C ARG A 30 -7.37 21.99 17.93
N GLY A 31 -7.70 21.77 16.71
CA GLY A 31 -6.81 21.98 15.58
C GLY A 31 -7.29 21.27 14.33
N ARG A 32 -7.26 22.00 13.21
CA ARG A 32 -7.73 21.48 11.93
C ARG A 32 -6.61 20.78 11.17
N LEU A 33 -6.73 19.46 11.01
CA LEU A 33 -5.89 18.67 10.11
C LEU A 33 -6.32 18.88 8.66
N VAL A 34 -5.37 19.15 7.76
CA VAL A 34 -5.60 19.17 6.31
C VAL A 34 -4.70 18.14 5.64
N VAL A 35 -5.28 17.23 4.88
CA VAL A 35 -4.54 16.29 4.03
C VAL A 35 -4.38 16.91 2.64
N LEU A 36 -3.15 16.91 2.11
CA LEU A 36 -2.85 17.40 0.76
C LEU A 36 -2.38 16.23 -0.10
N ASP A 37 -3.04 15.98 -1.22
CA ASP A 37 -2.74 14.81 -2.08
C ASP A 37 -2.96 15.11 -3.57
N ASP A 38 -2.18 14.46 -4.43
CA ASP A 38 -2.20 14.63 -5.89
C ASP A 38 -3.07 13.60 -6.61
N PHE A 39 -3.50 12.56 -5.93
CA PHE A 39 -4.17 11.41 -6.56
C PHE A 39 -5.51 11.04 -5.91
N PHE A 40 -5.70 11.33 -4.63
CA PHE A 40 -6.98 11.12 -3.96
C PHE A 40 -8.04 12.07 -4.57
N PRO A 41 -9.30 11.66 -4.78
CA PRO A 41 -9.99 10.48 -4.26
C PRO A 41 -10.13 9.30 -5.24
N ASN A 42 -9.12 9.04 -6.06
CA ASN A 42 -9.16 7.92 -7.00
C ASN A 42 -9.27 6.58 -6.23
N LEU A 43 -10.31 5.79 -6.54
CA LEU A 43 -10.61 4.52 -5.85
C LEU A 43 -9.60 3.40 -6.10
N LEU A 44 -8.71 3.56 -7.08
CA LEU A 44 -7.65 2.59 -7.37
C LEU A 44 -6.52 2.60 -6.32
N THR A 45 -6.44 3.64 -5.47
CA THR A 45 -5.45 3.71 -4.39
C THR A 45 -6.05 3.29 -3.06
N GLY A 46 -6.30 2.00 -2.90
CA GLY A 46 -6.96 1.44 -1.71
C GLY A 46 -6.33 1.89 -0.38
N PHE A 47 -5.00 2.01 -0.32
CA PHE A 47 -4.31 2.45 0.89
C PHE A 47 -4.59 3.92 1.25
N ARG A 48 -4.62 4.85 0.27
CA ARG A 48 -4.98 6.25 0.51
C ARG A 48 -6.43 6.37 0.96
N ILE A 49 -7.32 5.62 0.32
CA ILE A 49 -8.74 5.57 0.72
C ILE A 49 -8.88 5.12 2.17
N ALA A 50 -8.20 4.04 2.56
CA ALA A 50 -8.26 3.54 3.93
C ALA A 50 -7.67 4.54 4.94
N GLU A 51 -6.53 5.13 4.62
CA GLU A 51 -5.81 6.06 5.48
C GLU A 51 -6.59 7.36 5.67
N TYR A 52 -6.99 8.02 4.58
CA TYR A 52 -7.62 9.35 4.68
C TYR A 52 -9.05 9.27 5.20
N ASN A 53 -9.78 8.21 4.88
CA ASN A 53 -11.08 7.97 5.50
C ASN A 53 -10.97 7.79 7.02
N ALA A 54 -9.92 7.12 7.51
CA ALA A 54 -9.68 7.01 8.94
C ALA A 54 -9.36 8.38 9.60
N TYR A 55 -8.66 9.26 8.89
CA TYR A 55 -8.43 10.63 9.37
C TYR A 55 -9.72 11.46 9.37
N LEU A 56 -10.53 11.38 8.32
CA LEU A 56 -11.83 12.02 8.25
C LEU A 56 -12.79 11.51 9.34
N GLU A 57 -12.70 10.24 9.70
CA GLU A 57 -13.48 9.68 10.83
C GLU A 57 -12.99 10.20 12.17
N ARG A 58 -11.65 10.28 12.36
CA ARG A 58 -11.04 10.67 13.65
C ARG A 58 -11.22 12.16 13.95
N TRP A 59 -11.10 13.03 12.94
CA TRP A 59 -11.20 14.48 13.09
C TRP A 59 -12.38 15.02 12.27
N PRO A 60 -13.49 15.44 12.93
CA PRO A 60 -14.69 15.94 12.22
C PRO A 60 -14.41 17.15 11.33
N ASP A 61 -13.44 18.01 11.69
CA ASP A 61 -13.06 19.20 10.96
C ASP A 61 -11.95 18.96 9.92
N ALA A 62 -11.40 17.74 9.86
CA ALA A 62 -10.40 17.40 8.86
C ALA A 62 -10.96 17.46 7.44
N VAL A 63 -10.14 17.91 6.50
CA VAL A 63 -10.46 17.95 5.06
C VAL A 63 -9.33 17.33 4.25
N VAL A 64 -9.67 16.77 3.11
CA VAL A 64 -8.70 16.37 2.08
C VAL A 64 -8.81 17.34 0.92
N LEU A 65 -7.71 17.97 0.57
CA LEU A 65 -7.59 18.88 -0.57
C LEU A 65 -6.73 18.22 -1.64
N SER A 66 -7.29 18.03 -2.81
CA SER A 66 -6.67 17.26 -3.88
C SER A 66 -6.33 18.12 -5.10
N SER A 67 -5.13 17.91 -5.63
CA SER A 67 -4.70 18.44 -6.92
C SER A 67 -4.87 17.44 -8.07
N GLN A 68 -5.67 16.39 -7.88
CA GLN A 68 -5.97 15.39 -8.92
C GLN A 68 -6.53 16.04 -10.18
N PRO A 69 -5.91 15.89 -11.37
CA PRO A 69 -6.37 16.53 -12.60
C PRO A 69 -7.81 16.19 -13.01
N HIS A 70 -8.25 14.96 -12.69
CA HIS A 70 -9.61 14.46 -12.97
C HIS A 70 -10.46 14.41 -11.70
N PHE A 71 -10.33 15.43 -10.84
CA PHE A 71 -10.95 15.45 -9.52
C PHE A 71 -12.45 15.16 -9.55
N ASP A 72 -13.21 15.84 -10.40
CA ASP A 72 -14.69 15.73 -10.41
C ASP A 72 -15.15 14.29 -10.70
N ALA A 73 -14.54 13.63 -11.69
CA ALA A 73 -14.88 12.26 -12.04
C ALA A 73 -14.49 11.27 -10.92
N CYS A 74 -13.31 11.44 -10.32
CA CYS A 74 -12.88 10.63 -9.19
C CYS A 74 -13.74 10.89 -7.96
N HIS A 75 -14.08 12.15 -7.67
CA HIS A 75 -14.90 12.54 -6.55
C HIS A 75 -16.33 12.02 -6.67
N GLN A 76 -16.92 12.01 -7.87
CA GLN A 76 -18.24 11.42 -8.09
C GLN A 76 -18.26 9.93 -7.70
N GLN A 77 -17.26 9.16 -8.13
CA GLN A 77 -17.13 7.74 -7.76
C GLN A 77 -16.91 7.56 -6.26
N TYR A 78 -16.05 8.39 -5.67
CA TYR A 78 -15.79 8.38 -4.24
C TYR A 78 -17.04 8.72 -3.42
N ALA A 79 -17.78 9.77 -3.79
CA ALA A 79 -18.99 10.22 -3.13
C ALA A 79 -20.11 9.17 -3.15
N ALA A 80 -20.23 8.44 -4.27
CA ALA A 80 -21.18 7.33 -4.37
C ALA A 80 -20.87 6.22 -3.35
N ARG A 81 -19.59 5.98 -3.05
CA ARG A 81 -19.16 4.92 -2.13
C ARG A 81 -19.03 5.39 -0.68
N PHE A 82 -18.66 6.64 -0.46
CA PHE A 82 -18.38 7.24 0.86
C PHE A 82 -19.10 8.58 1.04
N PRO A 83 -20.45 8.60 0.95
CA PRO A 83 -21.23 9.85 0.97
C PRO A 83 -21.03 10.65 2.26
N GLN A 84 -20.72 9.98 3.38
CA GLN A 84 -20.51 10.62 4.68
C GLN A 84 -19.28 11.53 4.73
N TRP A 85 -18.32 11.36 3.83
CA TRP A 85 -17.09 12.17 3.78
C TRP A 85 -16.97 13.04 2.54
N ALA A 86 -17.84 12.85 1.55
CA ALA A 86 -17.74 13.50 0.25
C ALA A 86 -17.62 15.04 0.35
N GLY A 87 -18.39 15.68 1.22
CA GLY A 87 -18.34 17.14 1.41
C GLY A 87 -17.04 17.68 2.03
N ARG A 88 -16.20 16.79 2.57
CA ARG A 88 -14.89 17.13 3.16
C ARG A 88 -13.71 16.81 2.24
N VAL A 89 -13.99 16.31 1.05
CA VAL A 89 -13.00 16.06 -0.01
C VAL A 89 -13.24 17.08 -1.10
N ARG A 90 -12.25 17.94 -1.36
CA ARG A 90 -12.41 19.12 -2.23
C ARG A 90 -11.21 19.28 -3.18
N PRO A 91 -11.36 19.95 -4.31
CA PRO A 91 -10.22 20.36 -5.10
C PRO A 91 -9.34 21.32 -4.28
N PHE A 92 -8.04 21.24 -4.50
CA PHE A 92 -7.09 22.10 -3.83
C PHE A 92 -7.26 23.56 -4.29
N ALA A 93 -7.39 24.47 -3.34
CA ALA A 93 -7.24 25.90 -3.51
C ALA A 93 -6.46 26.46 -2.31
N ALA A 94 -5.56 27.41 -2.55
CA ALA A 94 -4.71 27.96 -1.48
C ALA A 94 -5.53 28.55 -0.32
N ASP A 95 -6.67 29.16 -0.59
CA ASP A 95 -7.56 29.73 0.43
C ASP A 95 -8.29 28.66 1.25
N SER A 96 -8.37 27.42 0.76
CA SER A 96 -8.95 26.30 1.50
C SER A 96 -8.11 25.87 2.70
N LEU A 97 -6.87 26.38 2.81
CA LEU A 97 -5.99 26.17 3.98
C LEU A 97 -6.28 27.11 5.14
N ALA A 98 -7.20 28.06 5.01
CA ALA A 98 -7.55 28.99 6.09
C ALA A 98 -8.04 28.21 7.32
N GLY A 99 -7.46 28.53 8.50
CA GLY A 99 -7.74 27.84 9.76
C GLY A 99 -7.12 26.44 9.89
N ALA A 100 -6.28 25.99 8.97
CA ALA A 100 -5.51 24.77 9.12
C ALA A 100 -4.41 24.96 10.19
N THR A 101 -4.23 23.96 11.05
CA THR A 101 -3.20 23.94 12.09
C THR A 101 -2.01 23.06 11.68
N LEU A 102 -2.28 21.96 10.97
CA LEU A 102 -1.29 20.98 10.54
C LEU A 102 -1.67 20.42 9.19
N ALA A 103 -0.72 20.30 8.27
CA ALA A 103 -0.88 19.58 7.02
C ALA A 103 -0.29 18.16 7.14
N TYR A 104 -0.91 17.21 6.44
CA TYR A 104 -0.39 15.86 6.27
C TYR A 104 -0.26 15.53 4.78
N LEU A 105 0.87 14.95 4.40
CA LEU A 105 1.17 14.59 3.01
C LEU A 105 1.74 13.19 2.92
N ASN A 106 1.42 12.51 1.82
CA ASN A 106 2.06 11.28 1.41
C ASN A 106 2.93 11.54 0.17
N PHE A 107 4.09 10.90 0.08
CA PHE A 107 5.05 10.97 -1.02
C PHE A 107 5.84 12.28 -1.14
N LEU A 108 7.07 12.13 -1.64
CA LEU A 108 7.99 13.25 -1.78
C LEU A 108 7.53 14.28 -2.82
N ASN A 109 6.94 13.82 -3.94
CA ASN A 109 6.42 14.72 -4.98
C ASN A 109 5.30 15.62 -4.44
N ASN A 110 4.39 15.09 -3.63
CA ASN A 110 3.36 15.89 -2.96
C ASN A 110 3.97 16.95 -2.05
N ALA A 111 4.95 16.54 -1.23
CA ALA A 111 5.62 17.48 -0.34
C ALA A 111 6.27 18.63 -1.13
N VAL A 112 6.98 18.33 -2.22
CA VAL A 112 7.59 19.36 -3.09
C VAL A 112 6.53 20.24 -3.75
N GLN A 113 5.45 19.66 -4.28
CA GLN A 113 4.38 20.38 -4.94
C GLN A 113 3.72 21.41 -4.02
N PHE A 114 3.41 21.00 -2.79
CA PHE A 114 2.68 21.87 -1.85
C PHE A 114 3.59 22.74 -0.97
N LEU A 115 4.91 22.47 -0.93
CA LEU A 115 5.84 23.19 -0.07
C LEU A 115 5.80 24.72 -0.20
N PRO A 116 5.75 25.31 -1.42
CA PRO A 116 5.67 26.78 -1.55
C PRO A 116 4.43 27.38 -0.87
N THR A 117 3.29 26.69 -1.00
CA THR A 117 2.04 27.12 -0.35
C THR A 117 2.10 26.97 1.17
N LEU A 118 2.66 25.86 1.65
CA LEU A 118 2.87 25.62 3.08
C LEU A 118 3.77 26.71 3.69
N GLN A 119 4.86 27.06 2.99
CA GLN A 119 5.80 28.11 3.41
C GLN A 119 5.13 29.50 3.44
N ALA A 120 4.40 29.85 2.38
CA ALA A 120 3.69 31.12 2.31
C ALA A 120 2.64 31.30 3.42
N ARG A 121 2.07 30.17 3.91
CA ARG A 121 1.07 30.16 5.00
C ARG A 121 1.69 29.92 6.39
N GLY A 122 2.99 29.65 6.49
CA GLY A 122 3.62 29.23 7.74
C GLY A 122 3.01 27.92 8.32
N LEU A 123 2.41 27.07 7.46
CA LEU A 123 1.66 25.89 7.90
C LEU A 123 2.61 24.70 8.12
N PRO A 124 2.76 24.21 9.36
CA PRO A 124 3.57 23.02 9.65
C PRO A 124 2.96 21.76 9.01
N PHE A 125 3.82 20.79 8.74
CA PHE A 125 3.37 19.57 8.09
C PHE A 125 4.10 18.31 8.57
N VAL A 126 3.44 17.16 8.38
CA VAL A 126 3.97 15.81 8.56
C VAL A 126 3.98 15.12 7.20
N LEU A 127 5.06 14.41 6.90
CA LEU A 127 5.22 13.69 5.65
C LEU A 127 5.36 12.19 5.91
N THR A 128 4.55 11.38 5.22
CA THR A 128 4.81 9.95 5.07
C THR A 128 5.58 9.71 3.77
N LEU A 129 6.77 9.15 3.92
CA LEU A 129 7.66 8.84 2.81
C LEU A 129 7.54 7.36 2.43
N TYR A 130 6.95 7.11 1.27
CA TYR A 130 6.86 5.81 0.63
C TYR A 130 7.99 5.64 -0.40
N PRO A 131 8.37 4.42 -0.75
CA PRO A 131 9.14 4.15 -1.95
C PRO A 131 8.39 4.66 -3.19
N GLY A 132 9.10 5.22 -4.15
CA GLY A 132 8.48 5.86 -5.31
C GLY A 132 7.83 7.21 -4.99
N GLY A 133 6.90 7.68 -5.84
CA GLY A 133 6.27 8.99 -5.67
C GLY A 133 7.27 10.14 -5.57
N GLY A 134 8.37 10.06 -6.35
CA GLY A 134 9.47 11.03 -6.37
C GLY A 134 10.63 10.68 -5.43
N PHE A 135 10.48 9.69 -4.54
CA PHE A 135 11.57 9.20 -3.71
C PHE A 135 12.30 8.02 -4.37
N GLY A 136 13.61 8.10 -4.42
CA GLY A 136 14.52 7.04 -4.82
C GLY A 136 15.85 7.22 -4.06
N ILE A 137 16.59 6.14 -3.86
CA ILE A 137 17.89 6.16 -3.19
C ILE A 137 19.01 6.45 -4.21
N ASP A 138 20.01 7.24 -3.82
CA ASP A 138 21.16 7.63 -4.64
C ASP A 138 20.75 8.17 -6.04
N ALA A 139 19.64 8.91 -6.09
CA ALA A 139 19.10 9.51 -7.30
C ALA A 139 19.14 11.05 -7.18
N PRO A 140 19.91 11.75 -8.03
CA PRO A 140 20.12 13.21 -7.90
C PRO A 140 18.83 14.02 -7.82
N ASP A 141 17.82 13.68 -8.65
CA ASP A 141 16.52 14.37 -8.64
C ASP A 141 15.75 14.14 -7.35
N SER A 142 15.78 12.90 -6.83
CA SER A 142 15.18 12.57 -5.53
C SER A 142 15.91 13.29 -4.40
N ASP A 143 17.25 13.31 -4.43
CA ASP A 143 18.08 13.97 -3.42
C ASP A 143 17.86 15.48 -3.40
N ALA A 144 17.70 16.12 -4.56
CA ALA A 144 17.37 17.55 -4.65
C ALA A 144 16.03 17.87 -4.01
N LYS A 145 14.99 17.06 -4.29
CA LYS A 145 13.66 17.17 -3.66
C LYS A 145 13.72 16.94 -2.16
N LEU A 146 14.45 15.91 -1.76
CA LEU A 146 14.60 15.54 -0.35
C LEU A 146 15.31 16.65 0.45
N ARG A 147 16.38 17.24 -0.12
CA ARG A 147 17.06 18.40 0.46
C ARG A 147 16.11 19.58 0.66
N GLN A 148 15.32 19.90 -0.36
CA GLN A 148 14.35 20.99 -0.30
C GLN A 148 13.31 20.80 0.82
N VAL A 149 12.78 19.58 0.96
CA VAL A 149 11.75 19.26 1.97
C VAL A 149 12.35 19.22 3.38
N LEU A 150 13.51 18.57 3.54
CA LEU A 150 14.18 18.44 4.86
C LEU A 150 14.72 19.77 5.38
N ALA A 151 15.10 20.70 4.50
CA ALA A 151 15.53 22.04 4.91
C ALA A 151 14.37 22.93 5.41
N SER A 152 13.12 22.52 5.25
CA SER A 152 11.97 23.31 5.67
C SER A 152 11.78 23.27 7.20
N PRO A 153 11.76 24.43 7.89
CA PRO A 153 11.49 24.47 9.33
C PRO A 153 10.05 24.10 9.69
N LEU A 154 9.18 23.97 8.68
CA LEU A 154 7.77 23.58 8.85
C LEU A 154 7.59 22.07 8.89
N LEU A 155 8.56 21.27 8.48
CA LEU A 155 8.48 19.81 8.57
C LEU A 155 8.63 19.38 10.04
N ARG A 156 7.56 18.81 10.61
CA ARG A 156 7.49 18.47 12.05
C ARG A 156 7.84 17.03 12.35
N ALA A 157 7.49 16.12 11.46
CA ALA A 157 7.78 14.69 11.61
C ALA A 157 7.79 13.98 10.27
N LEU A 158 8.51 12.88 10.22
CA LEU A 158 8.52 11.93 9.09
C LEU A 158 7.98 10.59 9.54
N VAL A 159 7.11 10.02 8.73
CA VAL A 159 6.78 8.60 8.77
C VAL A 159 7.50 7.93 7.61
N VAL A 160 8.23 6.85 7.87
CA VAL A 160 8.90 6.05 6.85
C VAL A 160 8.33 4.64 6.84
N THR A 161 8.19 4.06 5.65
CA THR A 161 7.44 2.81 5.49
C THR A 161 8.33 1.60 5.25
N THR A 162 9.64 1.79 5.14
CA THR A 162 10.63 0.71 5.06
C THR A 162 11.88 1.07 5.86
N PRO A 163 12.60 0.07 6.40
CA PRO A 163 13.89 0.29 7.06
C PRO A 163 14.93 0.92 6.13
N LEU A 164 14.87 0.62 4.84
CA LEU A 164 15.78 1.15 3.82
C LEU A 164 15.65 2.67 3.68
N ILE A 165 14.40 3.20 3.70
CA ILE A 165 14.16 4.64 3.72
C ILE A 165 14.73 5.26 4.99
N ALA A 166 14.48 4.66 6.14
CA ALA A 166 14.99 5.18 7.42
C ALA A 166 16.54 5.26 7.43
N GLN A 167 17.19 4.23 6.91
CA GLN A 167 18.65 4.19 6.80
C GLN A 167 19.16 5.26 5.84
N TYR A 168 18.55 5.35 4.65
CA TYR A 168 18.93 6.33 3.64
C TYR A 168 18.79 7.77 4.14
N LEU A 169 17.67 8.09 4.78
CA LEU A 169 17.44 9.43 5.35
C LEU A 169 18.51 9.84 6.35
N ARG A 170 18.93 8.93 7.24
CA ARG A 170 20.01 9.22 8.22
C ARG A 170 21.34 9.50 7.52
N ALA A 171 21.72 8.66 6.56
CA ALA A 171 22.94 8.84 5.80
C ALA A 171 22.90 10.13 4.95
N PHE A 172 21.76 10.40 4.32
CA PHE A 172 21.53 11.62 3.53
C PHE A 172 21.66 12.88 4.40
N ALA A 173 20.95 12.92 5.53
CA ALA A 173 20.99 14.08 6.43
C ALA A 173 22.41 14.34 6.98
N GLN A 174 23.15 13.29 7.31
CA GLN A 174 24.54 13.42 7.73
C GLN A 174 25.40 13.99 6.60
N ARG A 175 25.29 13.47 5.38
CA ARG A 175 26.02 13.93 4.20
C ARG A 175 25.76 15.42 3.87
N GLU A 176 24.50 15.82 4.00
CA GLU A 176 24.03 17.17 3.66
C GLU A 176 24.06 18.14 4.86
N SER A 177 24.54 17.71 6.02
CA SER A 177 24.52 18.50 7.27
C SER A 177 23.13 19.03 7.63
N LEU A 178 22.09 18.22 7.41
CA LEU A 178 20.70 18.54 7.72
C LEU A 178 20.28 17.90 9.07
N THR A 179 19.42 18.58 9.80
CA THR A 179 18.78 18.03 11.01
C THR A 179 17.48 17.34 10.63
N LEU A 180 17.37 16.04 10.92
CA LEU A 180 16.10 15.32 10.72
C LEU A 180 15.10 15.67 11.82
N PRO A 181 13.84 15.92 11.49
CA PRO A 181 12.77 15.89 12.48
C PRO A 181 12.58 14.47 13.03
N PRO A 182 11.74 14.27 14.07
CA PRO A 182 11.40 12.93 14.54
C PRO A 182 10.95 12.00 13.41
N VAL A 183 11.61 10.84 13.31
CA VAL A 183 11.29 9.81 12.29
C VAL A 183 10.62 8.63 12.99
N THR A 184 9.44 8.27 12.51
CA THR A 184 8.68 7.09 12.97
C THR A 184 8.60 6.06 11.84
N GLU A 185 9.05 4.84 12.12
CA GLU A 185 8.93 3.73 11.18
C GLU A 185 7.59 3.01 11.36
N ILE A 186 6.78 2.95 10.30
CA ILE A 186 5.52 2.20 10.24
C ILE A 186 5.55 1.37 8.95
N ALA A 187 5.84 0.08 9.09
CA ALA A 187 6.10 -0.80 7.97
C ALA A 187 4.93 -0.87 6.97
N GLY A 188 5.25 -0.72 5.68
CA GLY A 188 4.36 -0.93 4.56
C GLY A 188 3.27 0.13 4.37
N VAL A 189 2.17 -0.28 3.77
CA VAL A 189 1.01 0.58 3.43
C VAL A 189 -0.14 0.33 4.40
N VAL A 190 -1.08 1.27 4.45
CA VAL A 190 -2.35 1.07 5.17
C VAL A 190 -3.21 0.10 4.37
N VAL A 191 -3.45 -1.07 4.92
CA VAL A 191 -4.26 -2.11 4.26
C VAL A 191 -5.74 -1.82 4.47
N ASN A 192 -6.52 -1.88 3.38
CA ASN A 192 -7.96 -1.68 3.49
C ASN A 192 -8.56 -2.79 4.35
N PRO A 193 -9.36 -2.45 5.36
CA PRO A 193 -9.97 -3.41 6.28
C PRO A 193 -10.82 -4.49 5.63
N LEU A 194 -11.34 -4.24 4.44
CA LEU A 194 -12.07 -5.27 3.71
C LEU A 194 -11.27 -6.56 3.54
N TYR A 195 -9.94 -6.46 3.39
CA TYR A 195 -9.08 -7.65 3.23
C TYR A 195 -8.98 -8.51 4.49
N PHE A 196 -9.30 -7.97 5.67
CA PHE A 196 -9.29 -8.71 6.95
C PHE A 196 -10.65 -9.32 7.31
N GLY A 197 -11.69 -9.06 6.51
CA GLY A 197 -13.03 -9.60 6.74
C GLY A 197 -13.05 -11.13 6.63
N GLU A 198 -13.94 -11.76 7.40
CA GLU A 198 -14.19 -13.19 7.28
C GLU A 198 -14.66 -13.53 5.87
N ALA A 199 -14.12 -14.60 5.32
CA ALA A 199 -14.53 -15.14 4.02
C ALA A 199 -14.32 -16.65 3.99
N ARG A 200 -15.23 -17.35 3.34
CA ARG A 200 -15.06 -18.76 3.03
C ARG A 200 -14.11 -18.88 1.84
N ARG A 201 -13.03 -19.64 2.02
CA ARG A 201 -12.03 -19.91 1.01
C ARG A 201 -11.91 -21.40 0.76
N VAL A 202 -11.78 -21.79 -0.50
CA VAL A 202 -11.46 -23.15 -0.91
C VAL A 202 -10.00 -23.20 -1.31
N TYR A 203 -9.22 -24.06 -0.67
CA TYR A 203 -7.80 -24.21 -0.91
C TYR A 203 -7.52 -25.36 -1.91
N LEU A 204 -6.42 -25.23 -2.65
CA LEU A 204 -5.90 -26.29 -3.49
C LEU A 204 -5.74 -27.59 -2.66
N GLY A 205 -6.16 -28.73 -3.20
CA GLY A 205 -6.15 -30.03 -2.51
C GLY A 205 -7.27 -30.22 -1.48
N ALA A 206 -8.05 -29.19 -1.15
CA ALA A 206 -9.20 -29.26 -0.26
C ALA A 206 -10.50 -28.85 -0.98
N GLY A 207 -10.87 -29.63 -2.02
CA GLY A 207 -12.03 -29.37 -2.87
C GLY A 207 -11.73 -28.61 -4.16
N LYS A 208 -10.52 -28.06 -4.31
CA LYS A 208 -10.02 -27.40 -5.51
C LYS A 208 -8.89 -28.24 -6.12
N ARG A 209 -8.99 -28.55 -7.41
CA ARG A 209 -8.03 -29.36 -8.16
C ARG A 209 -7.13 -28.57 -9.08
N GLN A 210 -7.57 -27.36 -9.46
CA GLN A 210 -6.87 -26.44 -10.34
C GLN A 210 -6.19 -25.37 -9.50
N ALA A 211 -4.91 -25.11 -9.75
CA ALA A 211 -4.18 -24.05 -9.09
C ALA A 211 -4.39 -22.72 -9.84
N ASP A 212 -4.77 -21.68 -9.11
CA ASP A 212 -4.89 -20.31 -9.64
C ASP A 212 -3.76 -19.44 -9.06
N VAL A 213 -2.90 -18.95 -9.97
CA VAL A 213 -1.71 -18.16 -9.65
C VAL A 213 -1.88 -16.76 -10.23
N CYS A 214 -1.67 -15.71 -9.44
CA CYS A 214 -1.85 -14.36 -9.91
C CYS A 214 -0.57 -13.51 -9.86
N PHE A 215 -0.56 -12.52 -10.71
CA PHE A 215 0.31 -11.35 -10.70
C PHE A 215 -0.58 -10.12 -10.58
N VAL A 216 -0.29 -9.25 -9.61
CA VAL A 216 -1.09 -8.05 -9.35
C VAL A 216 -0.16 -6.86 -9.21
N ALA A 217 -0.21 -5.95 -10.17
CA ALA A 217 0.63 -4.74 -10.18
C ALA A 217 0.02 -3.65 -11.07
N GLU A 218 0.41 -2.40 -10.83
CA GLU A 218 0.18 -1.32 -11.79
C GLU A 218 1.36 -1.22 -12.77
N LYS A 219 1.06 -1.01 -14.06
CA LYS A 219 2.05 -0.88 -15.11
C LYS A 219 2.51 0.58 -15.23
N TYR A 220 3.66 0.92 -14.63
CA TYR A 220 4.21 2.27 -14.66
C TYR A 220 5.16 2.54 -15.83
N MET A 221 5.59 1.49 -16.54
CA MET A 221 6.49 1.59 -17.69
C MET A 221 6.13 0.53 -18.72
N GLU A 222 6.72 0.66 -19.91
CA GLU A 222 6.57 -0.31 -20.97
C GLU A 222 6.85 -1.74 -20.47
N ARG A 223 5.99 -2.67 -20.84
CA ARG A 223 6.03 -4.09 -20.48
C ARG A 223 6.03 -4.38 -18.97
N GLY A 224 5.88 -3.38 -18.12
CA GLY A 224 5.88 -3.55 -16.65
C GLY A 224 7.18 -4.14 -16.09
N ILE A 225 8.33 -3.83 -16.70
CA ILE A 225 9.65 -4.41 -16.35
C ILE A 225 9.98 -4.20 -14.88
N ASN A 226 9.68 -3.01 -14.33
CA ASN A 226 9.93 -2.71 -12.92
C ASN A 226 9.16 -3.60 -11.95
N LYS A 227 8.06 -4.19 -12.38
CA LYS A 227 7.25 -5.14 -11.58
C LYS A 227 7.63 -6.60 -11.84
N GLY A 228 8.55 -6.86 -12.78
CA GLY A 228 8.94 -8.21 -13.16
C GLY A 228 7.86 -8.95 -13.96
N TYR A 229 7.02 -8.20 -14.71
CA TYR A 229 5.97 -8.84 -15.51
C TYR A 229 6.53 -9.78 -16.59
N PRO A 230 7.60 -9.43 -17.35
CA PRO A 230 8.24 -10.37 -18.29
C PRO A 230 8.76 -11.64 -17.60
N GLU A 231 9.34 -11.51 -16.41
CA GLU A 231 9.84 -12.64 -15.61
C GLU A 231 8.69 -13.54 -15.14
N PHE A 232 7.58 -12.94 -14.71
CA PHE A 232 6.37 -13.69 -14.35
C PHE A 232 5.82 -14.47 -15.55
N ILE A 233 5.69 -13.86 -16.73
CA ILE A 233 5.19 -14.53 -17.95
C ILE A 233 6.10 -15.67 -18.36
N ALA A 234 7.43 -15.46 -18.41
CA ALA A 234 8.38 -16.51 -18.76
C ALA A 234 8.34 -17.69 -17.74
N ALA A 235 8.23 -17.40 -16.45
CA ALA A 235 8.07 -18.42 -15.43
C ALA A 235 6.73 -19.17 -15.57
N ALA A 236 5.66 -18.45 -15.90
CA ALA A 236 4.34 -19.03 -16.12
C ALA A 236 4.32 -19.97 -17.35
N GLN A 237 5.07 -19.63 -18.41
CA GLN A 237 5.25 -20.52 -19.59
C GLN A 237 5.93 -21.82 -19.19
N ILE A 238 7.02 -21.76 -18.40
CA ILE A 238 7.71 -22.95 -17.90
C ILE A 238 6.78 -23.79 -17.01
N ALA A 239 6.09 -23.14 -16.08
CA ALA A 239 5.18 -23.84 -15.16
C ALA A 239 3.98 -24.47 -15.88
N ALA A 240 3.40 -23.78 -16.88
CA ALA A 240 2.31 -24.30 -17.68
C ALA A 240 2.71 -25.51 -18.54
N ALA A 241 3.96 -25.56 -19.02
CA ALA A 241 4.49 -26.71 -19.74
C ALA A 241 4.67 -27.93 -18.82
N ALA A 242 5.02 -27.71 -17.56
CA ALA A 242 5.25 -28.76 -16.57
C ALA A 242 3.96 -29.28 -15.90
N ASP A 243 2.92 -28.43 -15.77
CA ASP A 243 1.66 -28.77 -15.12
C ASP A 243 0.45 -28.13 -15.84
N ALA A 244 -0.37 -28.99 -16.45
CA ALA A 244 -1.55 -28.57 -17.17
C ALA A 244 -2.69 -28.04 -16.29
N SER A 245 -2.66 -28.26 -14.97
CA SER A 245 -3.69 -27.86 -14.03
C SER A 245 -3.55 -26.41 -13.55
N VAL A 246 -2.42 -25.75 -13.84
CA VAL A 246 -2.17 -24.37 -13.39
C VAL A 246 -2.83 -23.35 -14.33
N ARG A 247 -3.50 -22.36 -13.75
CA ARG A 247 -4.06 -21.19 -14.43
C ARG A 247 -3.38 -19.94 -13.90
N PHE A 248 -3.22 -18.97 -14.79
CA PHE A 248 -2.56 -17.71 -14.49
C PHE A 248 -3.51 -16.54 -14.67
N HIS A 249 -3.35 -15.54 -13.83
CA HIS A 249 -4.21 -14.36 -13.78
C HIS A 249 -3.36 -13.11 -13.63
N VAL A 250 -3.69 -12.08 -14.40
CA VAL A 250 -3.02 -10.76 -14.34
C VAL A 250 -4.04 -9.69 -14.00
N VAL A 251 -3.76 -8.92 -12.96
CA VAL A 251 -4.52 -7.74 -12.55
C VAL A 251 -3.64 -6.51 -12.69
N GLY A 252 -4.16 -5.47 -13.31
CA GLY A 252 -3.50 -4.22 -13.63
C GLY A 252 -3.71 -3.83 -15.09
N SER A 253 -3.09 -2.74 -15.53
CA SER A 253 -3.20 -2.21 -16.88
C SER A 253 -2.33 -2.95 -17.91
N PHE A 254 -2.27 -4.28 -17.80
CA PHE A 254 -1.53 -5.18 -18.72
C PHE A 254 -2.43 -5.73 -19.81
N SER A 255 -1.82 -6.05 -20.97
CA SER A 255 -2.49 -6.61 -22.13
C SER A 255 -1.67 -7.71 -22.80
N VAL A 256 -2.28 -8.37 -23.79
CA VAL A 256 -1.61 -9.38 -24.63
C VAL A 256 -0.44 -8.84 -25.41
N ASP A 257 -0.42 -7.53 -25.67
CA ASP A 257 0.61 -6.87 -26.48
C ASP A 257 1.89 -6.52 -25.69
N ASP A 258 1.86 -6.65 -24.36
CA ASP A 258 2.99 -6.26 -23.53
C ASP A 258 4.16 -7.25 -23.59
N VAL A 259 3.87 -8.54 -23.71
CA VAL A 259 4.87 -9.63 -23.74
C VAL A 259 4.34 -10.80 -24.57
N ASP A 260 5.22 -11.51 -25.28
CA ASP A 260 4.84 -12.74 -25.97
C ASP A 260 4.34 -13.80 -24.98
N LEU A 261 3.09 -14.18 -25.11
CA LEU A 261 2.43 -15.16 -24.24
C LEU A 261 2.73 -16.60 -24.65
N GLY A 262 3.11 -16.85 -25.92
CA GLY A 262 3.35 -18.19 -26.42
C GLY A 262 2.22 -19.17 -26.05
N PRO A 263 2.51 -20.31 -25.40
CA PRO A 263 1.50 -21.32 -25.05
C PRO A 263 0.58 -20.93 -23.90
N LEU A 264 0.73 -19.75 -23.29
CA LEU A 264 -0.12 -19.31 -22.17
C LEU A 264 -1.47 -18.75 -22.62
N VAL A 265 -1.69 -18.46 -23.90
CA VAL A 265 -2.90 -17.76 -24.42
C VAL A 265 -4.20 -18.34 -23.85
N ASP A 266 -4.32 -19.66 -23.74
CA ASP A 266 -5.51 -20.33 -23.22
C ASP A 266 -5.53 -20.51 -21.70
N ARG A 267 -4.45 -20.15 -21.00
CA ARG A 267 -4.28 -20.36 -19.56
C ARG A 267 -4.05 -19.10 -18.77
N LEU A 268 -3.91 -17.96 -19.44
CA LEU A 268 -3.71 -16.64 -18.83
C LEU A 268 -4.98 -15.80 -19.02
N ARG A 269 -5.44 -15.18 -17.94
CA ARG A 269 -6.58 -14.25 -17.96
C ARG A 269 -6.16 -12.89 -17.48
N PHE A 270 -6.50 -11.87 -18.27
CA PHE A 270 -6.37 -10.47 -17.89
C PHE A 270 -7.67 -9.99 -17.27
N HIS A 271 -7.59 -9.34 -16.13
CA HIS A 271 -8.74 -8.82 -15.38
C HIS A 271 -8.86 -7.30 -15.43
N GLY A 272 -7.87 -6.62 -16.06
CA GLY A 272 -7.77 -5.16 -15.95
C GLY A 272 -7.48 -4.71 -14.53
N THR A 273 -7.73 -3.44 -14.26
CA THR A 273 -7.58 -2.86 -12.91
C THR A 273 -8.85 -3.09 -12.11
N LEU A 274 -8.72 -3.70 -10.93
CA LEU A 274 -9.84 -4.03 -10.06
C LEU A 274 -9.93 -3.06 -8.87
N PRO A 275 -11.11 -2.50 -8.57
CA PRO A 275 -11.35 -1.79 -7.31
C PRO A 275 -11.18 -2.71 -6.10
N THR A 276 -10.93 -2.14 -4.92
CA THR A 276 -10.62 -2.89 -3.69
C THR A 276 -11.57 -4.06 -3.39
N SER A 277 -12.88 -3.88 -3.57
CA SER A 277 -13.86 -4.94 -3.29
C SER A 277 -13.77 -6.10 -4.27
N GLU A 278 -13.60 -5.78 -5.56
CA GLU A 278 -13.47 -6.78 -6.62
C GLU A 278 -12.11 -7.49 -6.53
N LEU A 279 -11.04 -6.74 -6.22
CA LEU A 279 -9.71 -7.32 -5.99
C LEU A 279 -9.72 -8.29 -4.81
N ARG A 280 -10.44 -7.97 -3.73
CA ARG A 280 -10.59 -8.90 -2.61
C ARG A 280 -11.28 -10.21 -3.04
N GLU A 281 -12.41 -10.12 -3.72
CA GLU A 281 -13.13 -11.32 -4.20
C GLU A 281 -12.28 -12.13 -5.18
N PHE A 282 -11.51 -11.47 -6.03
CA PHE A 282 -10.53 -12.11 -6.90
C PHE A 282 -9.46 -12.86 -6.08
N LEU A 283 -8.82 -12.20 -5.12
CA LEU A 283 -7.76 -12.79 -4.29
C LEU A 283 -8.24 -13.98 -3.44
N LEU A 284 -9.48 -13.98 -3.00
CA LEU A 284 -10.06 -15.12 -2.27
C LEU A 284 -10.10 -16.42 -3.10
N ASN A 285 -10.00 -16.34 -4.42
CA ASN A 285 -9.96 -17.50 -5.31
C ASN A 285 -8.54 -17.89 -5.77
N MET A 286 -7.50 -17.10 -5.42
CA MET A 286 -6.12 -17.35 -5.83
C MET A 286 -5.40 -18.23 -4.82
N ASP A 287 -4.52 -19.11 -5.27
CA ASP A 287 -3.70 -19.97 -4.40
C ASP A 287 -2.33 -19.33 -4.10
N ALA A 288 -1.75 -18.67 -5.09
CA ALA A 288 -0.47 -18.01 -4.95
C ALA A 288 -0.46 -16.67 -5.71
N ILE A 289 0.30 -15.70 -5.19
CA ILE A 289 0.70 -14.47 -5.87
C ILE A 289 2.20 -14.49 -6.10
N VAL A 290 2.64 -14.11 -7.30
CA VAL A 290 4.06 -14.01 -7.66
C VAL A 290 4.39 -12.54 -7.93
N ALA A 291 5.39 -12.00 -7.23
CA ALA A 291 5.81 -10.61 -7.32
C ALA A 291 7.33 -10.49 -7.50
N PRO A 292 7.86 -10.66 -8.72
CA PRO A 292 9.28 -10.60 -9.03
C PRO A 292 9.74 -9.15 -9.31
N SER A 293 9.42 -8.20 -8.42
CA SER A 293 9.74 -6.78 -8.57
C SER A 293 11.25 -6.54 -8.77
N ARG A 294 11.57 -5.61 -9.67
CA ARG A 294 12.94 -5.24 -10.03
C ARG A 294 13.22 -3.80 -9.65
N PRO A 295 14.05 -3.55 -8.62
CA PRO A 295 14.45 -2.19 -8.28
C PRO A 295 15.30 -1.54 -9.37
N PHE A 296 15.33 -0.21 -9.38
CA PHE A 296 16.18 0.64 -10.22
C PHE A 296 15.93 0.55 -11.74
N THR A 297 14.81 -0.05 -12.16
CA THR A 297 14.46 -0.22 -13.56
C THR A 297 13.51 0.84 -14.09
N LEU A 298 12.60 1.38 -13.26
CA LEU A 298 11.69 2.46 -13.67
C LEU A 298 12.48 3.78 -13.88
N HIS A 299 13.32 4.11 -12.93
CA HIS A 299 14.33 5.18 -12.99
C HIS A 299 15.41 4.91 -11.93
N ALA A 300 16.53 5.64 -12.01
CA ALA A 300 17.61 5.51 -11.02
C ALA A 300 17.09 5.67 -9.60
N GLY A 301 17.50 4.78 -8.71
CA GLY A 301 17.13 4.79 -7.29
C GLY A 301 15.69 4.37 -6.97
N ASN A 302 14.84 4.11 -7.96
CA ASN A 302 13.48 3.66 -7.73
C ASN A 302 13.42 2.22 -7.20
N PHE A 303 12.56 1.96 -6.22
CA PHE A 303 12.30 0.63 -5.69
C PHE A 303 10.88 0.53 -5.15
N ASP A 304 10.41 -0.70 -4.95
CA ASP A 304 9.17 -1.00 -4.24
C ASP A 304 9.47 -1.33 -2.77
N GLY A 305 8.50 -1.06 -1.87
CA GLY A 305 8.54 -1.62 -0.52
C GLY A 305 8.35 -3.14 -0.55
N PHE A 306 8.87 -3.83 0.48
CA PHE A 306 8.75 -5.28 0.59
C PHE A 306 7.96 -5.71 1.84
N PRO A 307 7.01 -6.64 1.70
CA PRO A 307 6.35 -7.02 0.44
C PRO A 307 5.58 -5.86 -0.18
N THR A 308 5.30 -5.94 -1.49
CA THR A 308 4.46 -4.91 -2.14
C THR A 308 3.04 -4.88 -1.54
N GLY A 309 2.33 -3.78 -1.70
CA GLY A 309 0.95 -3.65 -1.21
C GLY A 309 0.04 -4.79 -1.68
N ALA A 310 0.13 -5.15 -2.97
CA ALA A 310 -0.63 -6.27 -3.53
C ALA A 310 -0.31 -7.62 -2.84
N CYS A 311 0.94 -7.87 -2.48
CA CYS A 311 1.34 -9.06 -1.73
C CYS A 311 0.76 -9.07 -0.31
N ILE A 312 0.74 -7.89 0.35
CA ILE A 312 0.15 -7.76 1.69
C ILE A 312 -1.36 -8.00 1.65
N GLU A 313 -2.05 -7.44 0.65
CA GLU A 313 -3.49 -7.64 0.43
C GLU A 313 -3.82 -9.10 0.10
N ALA A 314 -3.00 -9.74 -0.74
CA ALA A 314 -3.11 -11.17 -1.06
C ALA A 314 -2.91 -12.04 0.18
N ALA A 315 -1.86 -11.80 0.96
CA ALA A 315 -1.62 -12.51 2.22
C ALA A 315 -2.76 -12.31 3.22
N ALA A 316 -3.32 -11.09 3.34
CA ALA A 316 -4.50 -10.83 4.17
C ALA A 316 -5.69 -11.71 3.78
N CYS A 317 -5.84 -12.02 2.49
CA CYS A 317 -6.84 -12.95 1.94
C CYS A 317 -6.44 -14.43 2.06
N GLY A 318 -5.28 -14.76 2.64
CA GLY A 318 -4.79 -16.15 2.77
C GLY A 318 -4.27 -16.73 1.47
N VAL A 319 -3.67 -15.92 0.61
CA VAL A 319 -2.93 -16.31 -0.60
C VAL A 319 -1.46 -16.51 -0.23
N ALA A 320 -0.82 -17.57 -0.72
CA ALA A 320 0.62 -17.76 -0.53
C ALA A 320 1.40 -16.72 -1.37
N VAL A 321 2.38 -16.08 -0.77
CA VAL A 321 3.17 -15.04 -1.43
C VAL A 321 4.53 -15.59 -1.84
N LEU A 322 4.85 -15.47 -3.13
CA LEU A 322 6.18 -15.67 -3.67
C LEU A 322 6.69 -14.29 -4.13
N ALA A 323 7.71 -13.75 -3.50
CA ALA A 323 8.17 -12.39 -3.78
C ALA A 323 9.69 -12.27 -3.76
N ALA A 324 10.22 -11.46 -4.68
CA ALA A 324 11.65 -11.16 -4.71
C ALA A 324 11.98 -9.99 -3.77
N ASP A 325 13.04 -10.13 -3.00
CA ASP A 325 13.55 -9.11 -2.07
C ASP A 325 15.04 -8.78 -2.34
N PRO A 326 15.36 -8.24 -3.51
CA PRO A 326 16.75 -7.99 -3.90
C PRO A 326 17.44 -6.92 -3.05
N LEU A 327 16.70 -6.12 -2.31
CA LEU A 327 17.22 -5.07 -1.41
C LEU A 327 17.20 -5.47 0.08
N ALA A 328 16.95 -6.75 0.38
CA ALA A 328 16.94 -7.29 1.74
C ALA A 328 16.09 -6.46 2.73
N GLN A 329 14.89 -6.07 2.30
CA GLN A 329 13.97 -5.25 3.12
C GLN A 329 13.10 -6.07 4.08
N ASN A 330 13.03 -7.40 3.89
CA ASN A 330 12.20 -8.28 4.72
C ASN A 330 12.62 -8.22 6.20
N ARG A 331 11.65 -7.98 7.08
CA ARG A 331 11.86 -7.97 8.55
C ARG A 331 10.79 -8.74 9.30
N LEU A 332 9.69 -9.11 8.64
CA LEU A 332 8.50 -9.63 9.31
C LEU A 332 8.17 -11.07 8.95
N PHE A 333 8.56 -11.49 7.75
CA PHE A 333 8.20 -12.80 7.22
C PHE A 333 9.40 -13.77 7.31
N GLU A 334 9.08 -15.04 7.55
CA GLU A 334 10.05 -16.13 7.55
C GLU A 334 9.97 -16.88 6.22
N ASP A 335 11.12 -16.98 5.52
CA ASP A 335 11.19 -17.67 4.24
C ASP A 335 10.85 -19.17 4.40
N GLY A 336 10.05 -19.69 3.46
CA GLY A 336 9.55 -21.06 3.48
C GLY A 336 8.50 -21.36 4.54
N ALA A 337 8.21 -20.42 5.45
CA ALA A 337 7.22 -20.59 6.52
C ALA A 337 6.01 -19.65 6.42
N SER A 338 6.22 -18.36 6.12
CA SER A 338 5.15 -17.37 5.99
C SER A 338 5.18 -16.57 4.67
N ILE A 339 6.25 -16.73 3.92
CA ILE A 339 6.48 -16.22 2.56
C ILE A 339 7.42 -17.19 1.85
N VAL A 340 7.49 -17.14 0.52
CA VAL A 340 8.57 -17.77 -0.25
C VAL A 340 9.38 -16.67 -0.93
N LEU A 341 10.64 -16.52 -0.54
CA LEU A 341 11.54 -15.61 -1.21
C LEU A 341 12.03 -16.26 -2.51
N ILE A 342 11.94 -15.51 -3.61
CA ILE A 342 12.31 -15.98 -4.94
C ILE A 342 13.44 -15.14 -5.54
N ASP A 343 14.25 -15.77 -6.37
CA ASP A 343 15.09 -15.07 -7.33
C ASP A 343 14.24 -14.61 -8.52
N ASN A 344 14.68 -13.53 -9.21
CA ASN A 344 13.97 -13.00 -10.37
C ASN A 344 14.23 -13.79 -11.68
N ALA A 345 15.04 -14.83 -11.67
CA ALA A 345 15.24 -15.69 -12.83
C ALA A 345 13.98 -16.53 -13.11
N PRO A 346 13.40 -16.50 -14.32
CA PRO A 346 12.17 -17.21 -14.64
C PRO A 346 12.17 -18.70 -14.31
N PRO A 347 13.26 -19.47 -14.54
CA PRO A 347 13.32 -20.88 -14.12
C PRO A 347 13.22 -21.03 -12.60
N ALA A 348 13.91 -20.20 -11.81
CA ALA A 348 13.87 -20.24 -10.35
C ALA A 348 12.48 -19.92 -9.81
N ILE A 349 11.78 -18.94 -10.40
CA ILE A 349 10.38 -18.62 -10.06
C ILE A 349 9.48 -19.84 -10.35
N ALA A 350 9.62 -20.45 -11.54
CA ALA A 350 8.81 -21.59 -11.94
C ALA A 350 9.05 -22.79 -11.03
N ASP A 351 10.31 -23.10 -10.69
CA ASP A 351 10.67 -24.21 -9.79
C ASP A 351 10.09 -24.00 -8.38
N ALA A 352 10.24 -22.80 -7.80
CA ALA A 352 9.68 -22.47 -6.50
C ALA A 352 8.15 -22.59 -6.50
N LEU A 353 7.49 -22.09 -7.53
CA LEU A 353 6.04 -22.15 -7.70
C LEU A 353 5.56 -23.62 -7.81
N LEU A 354 6.14 -24.40 -8.72
CA LEU A 354 5.76 -25.81 -8.94
C LEU A 354 6.03 -26.68 -7.69
N ALA A 355 7.15 -26.48 -7.00
CA ALA A 355 7.45 -27.16 -5.76
C ALA A 355 6.34 -26.90 -4.71
N LEU A 356 5.88 -25.65 -4.62
CA LEU A 356 4.83 -25.28 -3.69
C LEU A 356 3.45 -25.84 -4.09
N LEU A 357 3.09 -25.80 -5.38
CA LEU A 357 1.82 -26.30 -5.88
C LEU A 357 1.67 -27.82 -5.78
N ARG A 358 2.79 -28.58 -5.87
CA ARG A 358 2.82 -30.05 -5.68
C ARG A 358 2.58 -30.46 -4.23
N GLU A 359 2.71 -29.52 -3.25
CA GLU A 359 2.51 -29.74 -1.83
C GLU A 359 1.36 -28.88 -1.27
N PRO A 360 0.08 -29.15 -1.57
CA PRO A 360 -1.05 -28.29 -1.18
C PRO A 360 -1.12 -28.02 0.34
N THR A 361 -0.71 -28.98 1.17
CA THR A 361 -0.66 -28.79 2.62
C THR A 361 0.39 -27.76 3.03
N ARG A 362 1.56 -27.76 2.39
CA ARG A 362 2.62 -26.76 2.61
C ARG A 362 2.19 -25.39 2.09
N LEU A 363 1.61 -25.33 0.88
CA LEU A 363 1.05 -24.13 0.31
C LEU A 363 0.07 -23.45 1.27
N ARG A 364 -0.91 -24.23 1.76
CA ARG A 364 -1.91 -23.73 2.72
C ARG A 364 -1.26 -23.27 4.04
N ARG A 365 -0.29 -23.99 4.56
CA ARG A 365 0.42 -23.60 5.79
C ARG A 365 1.10 -22.26 5.62
N ILE A 366 1.85 -22.05 4.53
CA ILE A 366 2.53 -20.78 4.22
C ILE A 366 1.52 -19.66 4.08
N ALA A 367 0.43 -19.89 3.34
CA ALA A 367 -0.63 -18.90 3.16
C ALA A 367 -1.26 -18.44 4.48
N LEU A 368 -1.59 -19.37 5.38
CA LEU A 368 -2.17 -19.08 6.69
C LEU A 368 -1.17 -18.43 7.66
N SER A 369 0.10 -18.85 7.62
CA SER A 369 1.17 -18.20 8.37
C SER A 369 1.37 -16.76 7.89
N GLY A 370 1.46 -16.54 6.59
CA GLY A 370 1.55 -15.20 5.98
C GLY A 370 0.36 -14.31 6.36
N GLN A 371 -0.86 -14.85 6.31
CA GLN A 371 -2.06 -14.16 6.77
C GLN A 371 -1.96 -13.73 8.24
N SER A 372 -1.45 -14.61 9.10
CA SER A 372 -1.25 -14.31 10.53
C SER A 372 -0.24 -13.19 10.75
N VAL A 373 0.87 -13.19 10.00
CA VAL A 373 1.86 -12.10 10.03
C VAL A 373 1.21 -10.78 9.61
N VAL A 374 0.47 -10.78 8.50
CA VAL A 374 -0.22 -9.56 8.01
C VAL A 374 -1.26 -9.07 9.03
N ARG A 375 -2.08 -9.94 9.57
CA ARG A 375 -3.07 -9.57 10.60
C ARG A 375 -2.41 -8.97 11.85
N ARG A 376 -1.25 -9.45 12.24
CA ARG A 376 -0.51 -8.96 13.40
C ARG A 376 0.16 -7.61 13.16
N HIS A 377 0.75 -7.40 12.00
CA HIS A 377 1.64 -6.26 11.73
C HIS A 377 1.01 -5.15 10.89
N TYR A 378 0.02 -5.48 10.05
CA TYR A 378 -0.66 -4.56 9.15
C TYR A 378 -2.13 -4.30 9.53
N ALA A 379 -2.57 -4.78 10.71
CA ALA A 379 -3.90 -4.44 11.21
C ALA A 379 -4.08 -2.92 11.25
N ILE A 380 -5.30 -2.48 10.95
CA ILE A 380 -5.62 -1.06 10.82
C ILE A 380 -5.30 -0.30 12.11
N GLU A 381 -5.55 -0.92 13.26
CA GLU A 381 -5.28 -0.34 14.57
C GLU A 381 -3.79 0.02 14.74
N ARG A 382 -2.90 -0.82 14.24
CA ARG A 382 -1.46 -0.54 14.24
C ARG A 382 -1.08 0.52 13.22
N GLN A 383 -1.56 0.37 11.99
CA GLN A 383 -1.23 1.28 10.90
C GLN A 383 -1.76 2.69 11.16
N ILE A 384 -3.04 2.81 11.46
CA ILE A 384 -3.71 4.09 11.66
C ILE A 384 -3.52 4.60 13.08
N GLY A 385 -3.58 3.75 14.09
CA GLY A 385 -3.38 4.16 15.49
C GLY A 385 -2.03 4.85 15.72
N SER A 386 -0.95 4.31 15.14
CA SER A 386 0.38 4.92 15.22
C SER A 386 0.44 6.28 14.51
N ARG A 387 -0.19 6.41 13.34
CA ARG A 387 -0.26 7.67 12.59
C ARG A 387 -1.11 8.71 13.31
N ILE A 388 -2.28 8.31 13.83
CA ILE A 388 -3.16 9.19 14.61
C ILE A 388 -2.41 9.71 15.84
N ALA A 389 -1.77 8.83 16.61
CA ALA A 389 -1.02 9.24 17.79
C ALA A 389 0.12 10.23 17.47
N LEU A 390 0.77 10.06 16.30
CA LEU A 390 1.77 11.02 15.82
C LEU A 390 1.12 12.38 15.50
N LEU A 391 0.04 12.38 14.72
CA LEU A 391 -0.65 13.59 14.29
C LEU A 391 -1.26 14.36 15.48
N GLU A 392 -1.84 13.66 16.47
CA GLU A 392 -2.35 14.27 17.69
C GLU A 392 -1.25 14.98 18.49
N ARG A 393 -0.07 14.35 18.63
CA ARG A 393 1.08 15.01 19.28
C ARG A 393 1.50 16.26 18.53
N GLN A 394 1.58 16.19 17.18
CA GLN A 394 2.01 17.34 16.38
C GLN A 394 0.99 18.49 16.41
N LEU A 395 -0.32 18.18 16.36
CA LEU A 395 -1.37 19.19 16.54
C LEU A 395 -1.23 19.89 17.90
N ALA A 396 -1.10 19.11 18.98
CA ALA A 396 -0.96 19.69 20.33
C ALA A 396 0.33 20.50 20.51
N GLU A 397 1.44 20.14 19.85
CA GLU A 397 2.69 20.92 19.88
C GLU A 397 2.59 22.24 19.13
N VAL A 398 1.89 22.26 17.99
CA VAL A 398 1.66 23.49 17.21
C VAL A 398 0.77 24.46 17.99
N GLU A 399 -0.30 23.98 18.61
CA GLU A 399 -1.20 24.80 19.43
C GLU A 399 -0.51 25.44 20.63
N LYS A 400 0.43 24.75 21.26
CA LYS A 400 1.20 25.32 22.39
C LYS A 400 2.16 26.42 21.98
N ARG A 401 2.51 26.51 20.69
CA ARG A 401 3.46 27.52 20.16
C ARG A 401 2.77 28.72 19.50
N ALA A 402 1.47 28.58 19.19
CA ALA A 402 0.62 29.64 18.66
C ALA A 402 0.03 30.51 19.78
#